data_dc75f1643bed377a85fdae248071c345
#
_entry.id   dc75f1643bed377a85fdae248071c345
#
_cell.length_a   1.000
_cell.length_b   1.000
_cell.length_c   1.000
_cell.angle_alpha   90.00
_cell.angle_beta   90.00
_cell.angle_gamma   90.00
#
_symmetry.space_group_name_H-M   'P 1'
#
loop_
_entity.id
_entity.type
_entity.pdbx_description
1 polymer ?
#
loop_
_entity_poly.entity_id
_entity_poly.type
_entity_poly.pdbx_seq_one_letter_code
_entity_poly.pdbx_strand_id
1 'polypeptide(L)'
;MRLSPENLPMHYDVAMRHQQALDPSALTTMAATLHAIGAAITDCRARMAALISQLHSGEYKGYSGKAITDLIWVGIGGSLLGPQMAVEALTPYHCSPVKLHFAGNIDGAVVSDVVKHLDPATTLVFVASKSFGTEETK
;
A
#
# COMPACT_ATOMS: atom_id res chain seq x y z
N MET A 1 -1.39 31.03 -22.82
CA MET A 1 -2.45 30.77 -23.82
C MET A 1 -3.72 31.42 -23.27
N ARG A 2 -4.18 32.54 -23.83
CA ARG A 2 -5.45 33.18 -23.45
C ARG A 2 -6.56 32.37 -24.11
N LEU A 3 -7.46 31.80 -23.30
CA LEU A 3 -8.69 31.21 -23.83
C LEU A 3 -9.54 32.32 -24.46
N SER A 4 -9.83 32.21 -25.77
CA SER A 4 -10.71 33.18 -26.43
C SER A 4 -12.16 32.91 -25.97
N PRO A 5 -12.97 33.98 -25.81
CA PRO A 5 -14.38 33.84 -25.41
C PRO A 5 -15.23 32.98 -26.34
N GLU A 6 -14.76 32.77 -27.55
CA GLU A 6 -15.44 32.02 -28.64
C GLU A 6 -15.40 30.50 -28.41
N ASN A 7 -14.44 30.00 -27.61
CA ASN A 7 -14.30 28.56 -27.31
C ASN A 7 -14.97 28.14 -25.99
N LEU A 8 -15.45 29.08 -25.19
CA LEU A 8 -16.14 28.79 -23.93
C LEU A 8 -17.50 28.05 -24.09
N PRO A 9 -18.35 28.37 -25.11
CA PRO A 9 -19.66 27.73 -25.22
C PRO A 9 -19.61 26.24 -25.44
N MET A 10 -18.64 25.76 -26.22
CA MET A 10 -18.58 24.34 -26.58
C MET A 10 -18.15 23.44 -25.42
N HIS A 11 -17.24 23.90 -24.57
CA HIS A 11 -16.86 23.16 -23.36
C HIS A 11 -17.93 23.21 -22.27
N TYR A 12 -18.63 24.33 -22.16
CA TYR A 12 -19.76 24.47 -21.23
C TYR A 12 -20.95 23.59 -21.62
N ASP A 13 -21.30 23.56 -22.91
CA ASP A 13 -22.38 22.72 -23.44
C ASP A 13 -22.08 21.22 -23.30
N VAL A 14 -20.84 20.81 -23.49
CA VAL A 14 -20.43 19.40 -23.26
C VAL A 14 -20.53 19.04 -21.79
N ALA A 15 -20.06 19.90 -20.91
CA ALA A 15 -20.16 19.69 -19.45
C ALA A 15 -21.61 19.65 -18.99
N MET A 16 -22.49 20.55 -19.50
CA MET A 16 -23.91 20.57 -19.17
C MET A 16 -24.67 19.38 -19.74
N ARG A 17 -24.33 18.89 -20.94
CA ARG A 17 -24.93 17.67 -21.50
C ARG A 17 -24.55 16.44 -20.68
N HIS A 18 -23.33 16.35 -20.18
CA HIS A 18 -22.92 15.29 -19.28
C HIS A 18 -23.63 15.39 -17.92
N GLN A 19 -23.86 16.61 -17.43
CA GLN A 19 -24.57 16.81 -16.15
C GLN A 19 -26.08 16.49 -16.27
N GLN A 20 -26.68 16.70 -17.45
CA GLN A 20 -28.08 16.35 -17.72
C GLN A 20 -28.30 14.84 -17.97
N ALA A 21 -27.23 14.10 -18.28
CA ALA A 21 -27.29 12.66 -18.57
C ALA A 21 -27.08 11.76 -17.34
N LEU A 22 -26.84 12.30 -16.16
CA LEU A 22 -26.70 11.50 -14.95
C LEU A 22 -28.09 11.16 -14.42
N ASP A 23 -28.54 9.93 -14.71
CA ASP A 23 -29.71 9.33 -14.12
C ASP A 23 -29.62 9.38 -12.58
N PRO A 24 -30.67 9.83 -11.86
CA PRO A 24 -30.71 9.82 -10.39
C PRO A 24 -30.36 8.45 -9.77
N SER A 25 -30.70 7.36 -10.45
CA SER A 25 -30.35 6.00 -10.04
C SER A 25 -28.84 5.75 -10.13
N ALA A 26 -28.17 6.28 -11.15
CA ALA A 26 -26.72 6.19 -11.31
C ALA A 26 -25.99 6.98 -10.22
N LEU A 27 -26.48 8.18 -9.87
CA LEU A 27 -25.93 8.98 -8.76
C LEU A 27 -26.07 8.26 -7.42
N THR A 28 -27.22 7.64 -7.16
CA THR A 28 -27.45 6.86 -5.94
C THR A 28 -26.50 5.66 -5.87
N THR A 29 -26.32 4.97 -6.98
CA THR A 29 -25.37 3.82 -7.08
C THR A 29 -23.95 4.28 -6.86
N MET A 30 -23.53 5.40 -7.46
CA MET A 30 -22.19 5.97 -7.23
C MET A 30 -21.99 6.36 -5.77
N ALA A 31 -22.95 7.00 -5.14
CA ALA A 31 -22.88 7.38 -3.72
C ALA A 31 -22.74 6.15 -2.82
N ALA A 32 -23.54 5.12 -3.05
CA ALA A 32 -23.45 3.85 -2.32
C ALA A 32 -22.07 3.18 -2.51
N THR A 33 -21.54 3.17 -3.75
CA THR A 33 -20.22 2.62 -4.06
C THR A 33 -19.12 3.40 -3.35
N LEU A 34 -19.15 4.73 -3.38
CA LEU A 34 -18.18 5.56 -2.68
C LEU A 34 -18.23 5.36 -1.16
N HIS A 35 -19.42 5.20 -0.59
CA HIS A 35 -19.58 4.91 0.82
C HIS A 35 -18.98 3.54 1.19
N ALA A 36 -19.25 2.52 0.39
CA ALA A 36 -18.68 1.18 0.59
C ALA A 36 -17.15 1.17 0.48
N ILE A 37 -16.59 1.91 -0.49
CA ILE A 37 -15.13 2.08 -0.63
C ILE A 37 -14.55 2.79 0.61
N GLY A 38 -15.20 3.84 1.08
CA GLY A 38 -14.79 4.58 2.28
C GLY A 38 -14.76 3.68 3.53
N ALA A 39 -15.78 2.86 3.71
CA ALA A 39 -15.85 1.89 4.80
C ALA A 39 -14.73 0.84 4.70
N ALA A 40 -14.47 0.30 3.51
CA ALA A 40 -13.40 -0.66 3.28
C ALA A 40 -12.01 -0.08 3.56
N ILE A 41 -11.77 1.18 3.18
CA ILE A 41 -10.51 1.89 3.48
C ILE A 41 -10.33 2.06 4.99
N THR A 42 -11.40 2.44 5.69
CA THR A 42 -11.38 2.62 7.15
C THR A 42 -11.08 1.32 7.88
N ASP A 43 -11.73 0.22 7.48
CA ASP A 43 -11.47 -1.12 8.02
C ASP A 43 -10.02 -1.55 7.76
N CYS A 44 -9.54 -1.39 6.53
CA CYS A 44 -8.16 -1.71 6.17
C CYS A 44 -7.15 -0.95 7.04
N ARG A 45 -7.35 0.35 7.25
CA ARG A 45 -6.49 1.18 8.11
C ARG A 45 -6.52 0.73 9.56
N ALA A 46 -7.69 0.36 10.08
CA ALA A 46 -7.82 -0.16 11.45
C ALA A 46 -7.05 -1.48 11.62
N ARG A 47 -7.16 -2.40 10.67
CA ARG A 47 -6.42 -3.67 10.67
C ARG A 47 -4.91 -3.46 10.58
N MET A 48 -4.45 -2.53 9.74
CA MET A 48 -3.04 -2.15 9.66
C MET A 48 -2.53 -1.60 10.98
N ALA A 49 -3.25 -0.68 11.61
CA ALA A 49 -2.89 -0.10 12.90
C ALA A 49 -2.81 -1.18 14.01
N ALA A 50 -3.76 -2.12 14.03
CA ALA A 50 -3.76 -3.23 14.98
C ALA A 50 -2.53 -4.14 14.78
N LEU A 51 -2.19 -4.50 13.54
CA LEU A 51 -1.01 -5.31 13.24
C LEU A 51 0.29 -4.59 13.67
N ILE A 52 0.41 -3.30 13.36
CA ILE A 52 1.57 -2.49 13.76
C ILE A 52 1.69 -2.46 15.29
N SER A 53 0.60 -2.23 16.01
CA SER A 53 0.58 -2.23 17.46
C SER A 53 1.05 -3.57 18.04
N GLN A 54 0.55 -4.68 17.51
CA GLN A 54 0.93 -6.03 17.96
C GLN A 54 2.40 -6.36 17.67
N LEU A 55 2.93 -5.90 16.53
CA LEU A 55 4.35 -6.05 16.20
C LEU A 55 5.23 -5.22 17.14
N HIS A 56 4.85 -3.97 17.42
CA HIS A 56 5.61 -3.09 18.32
C HIS A 56 5.57 -3.56 19.78
N SER A 57 4.44 -4.10 20.26
CA SER A 57 4.32 -4.64 21.63
C SER A 57 4.97 -6.03 21.77
N GLY A 58 5.32 -6.68 20.66
CA GLY A 58 5.80 -8.07 20.66
C GLY A 58 4.70 -9.09 20.94
N GLU A 59 3.42 -8.71 20.90
CA GLU A 59 2.28 -9.64 21.02
C GLU A 59 2.11 -10.51 19.79
N TYR A 60 2.44 -9.96 18.60
CA TYR A 60 2.43 -10.74 17.37
C TYR A 60 3.55 -11.78 17.41
N LYS A 61 3.16 -13.05 17.37
CA LYS A 61 4.08 -14.19 17.43
C LYS A 61 4.11 -14.90 16.08
N GLY A 62 5.30 -15.26 15.64
CA GLY A 62 5.49 -16.15 14.51
C GLY A 62 5.18 -17.62 14.90
N TYR A 63 5.39 -18.54 13.94
CA TYR A 63 5.19 -19.98 14.17
C TYR A 63 6.01 -20.56 15.33
N SER A 64 7.13 -19.92 15.67
CA SER A 64 8.01 -20.31 16.77
C SER A 64 7.50 -19.91 18.16
N GLY A 65 6.43 -19.10 18.23
CA GLY A 65 5.95 -18.49 19.46
C GLY A 65 6.81 -17.31 19.96
N LYS A 66 7.88 -16.95 19.24
CA LYS A 66 8.74 -15.80 19.56
C LYS A 66 8.16 -14.51 18.97
N ALA A 67 8.50 -13.37 19.56
CA ALA A 67 8.20 -12.05 19.00
C ALA A 67 8.97 -11.85 17.69
N ILE A 68 8.39 -11.07 16.76
CA ILE A 68 9.04 -10.70 15.52
C ILE A 68 10.06 -9.57 15.78
N THR A 69 11.28 -9.77 15.33
CA THR A 69 12.37 -8.78 15.40
C THR A 69 12.76 -8.22 14.05
N ASP A 70 12.48 -8.96 12.99
CA ASP A 70 12.85 -8.63 11.62
C ASP A 70 11.67 -8.82 10.67
N LEU A 71 11.50 -7.88 9.72
CA LEU A 71 10.49 -7.93 8.69
C LEU A 71 11.17 -7.79 7.32
N ILE A 72 10.99 -8.80 6.46
CA ILE A 72 11.44 -8.73 5.07
C ILE A 72 10.27 -8.20 4.23
N TRP A 73 10.44 -7.04 3.63
CA TRP A 73 9.50 -6.46 2.69
C TRP A 73 9.83 -6.90 1.27
N VAL A 74 8.96 -7.69 0.68
CA VAL A 74 9.06 -8.15 -0.70
C VAL A 74 8.10 -7.35 -1.57
N GLY A 75 8.60 -6.71 -2.60
CA GLY A 75 7.80 -5.92 -3.53
C GLY A 75 8.66 -5.42 -4.68
N ILE A 76 8.03 -4.91 -5.75
CA ILE A 76 8.73 -4.36 -6.90
C ILE A 76 8.12 -3.02 -7.32
N GLY A 77 8.92 -2.16 -7.95
CA GLY A 77 8.47 -0.85 -8.42
C GLY A 77 7.85 -0.01 -7.29
N GLY A 78 6.64 0.48 -7.48
CA GLY A 78 5.93 1.28 -6.47
C GLY A 78 5.63 0.57 -5.17
N SER A 79 5.53 -0.76 -5.19
CA SER A 79 5.34 -1.58 -3.99
C SER A 79 6.61 -1.70 -3.14
N LEU A 80 7.78 -1.36 -3.69
CA LEU A 80 9.06 -1.34 -3.00
C LEU A 80 9.56 0.08 -2.73
N LEU A 81 9.70 0.88 -3.79
CA LEU A 81 10.43 2.15 -3.75
C LEU A 81 9.77 3.18 -2.82
N GLY A 82 8.43 3.23 -2.79
CA GLY A 82 7.70 4.13 -1.89
C GLY A 82 7.95 3.81 -0.42
N PRO A 83 7.68 2.58 0.03
CA PRO A 83 7.97 2.15 1.39
C PRO A 83 9.43 2.29 1.78
N GLN A 84 10.36 1.88 0.92
CA GLN A 84 11.81 1.99 1.18
C GLN A 84 12.24 3.45 1.35
N MET A 85 11.82 4.33 0.45
CA MET A 85 12.09 5.78 0.56
C MET A 85 11.57 6.36 1.88
N ALA A 86 10.34 5.99 2.26
CA ALA A 86 9.75 6.47 3.50
C ALA A 86 10.54 6.01 4.74
N VAL A 87 10.95 4.74 4.77
CA VAL A 87 11.75 4.19 5.88
C VAL A 87 13.13 4.85 5.95
N GLU A 88 13.81 5.00 4.82
CA GLU A 88 15.12 5.65 4.75
C GLU A 88 15.05 7.12 5.19
N ALA A 89 14.05 7.87 4.71
CA ALA A 89 13.87 9.27 5.07
C ALA A 89 13.54 9.46 6.55
N LEU A 90 12.83 8.51 7.16
CA LEU A 90 12.41 8.57 8.56
C LEU A 90 13.35 7.83 9.52
N THR A 91 14.48 7.31 9.04
CA THR A 91 15.47 6.59 9.86
C THR A 91 15.84 7.33 11.17
N PRO A 92 16.05 8.66 11.19
CA PRO A 92 16.37 9.36 12.43
C PRO A 92 15.26 9.33 13.50
N TYR A 93 14.03 9.02 13.09
CA TYR A 93 12.84 8.97 13.96
C TYR A 93 12.40 7.53 14.25
N HIS A 94 13.17 6.53 13.80
CA HIS A 94 12.83 5.13 13.95
C HIS A 94 12.87 4.71 15.42
N CYS A 95 11.71 4.30 15.95
CA CYS A 95 11.54 3.86 17.33
C CYS A 95 10.98 2.44 17.46
N SER A 96 10.81 1.73 16.33
CA SER A 96 10.30 0.36 16.33
C SER A 96 11.36 -0.64 16.78
N PRO A 97 10.99 -1.69 17.56
CA PRO A 97 11.89 -2.81 17.85
C PRO A 97 12.10 -3.73 16.64
N VAL A 98 11.24 -3.61 15.59
CA VAL A 98 11.30 -4.45 14.40
C VAL A 98 12.16 -3.77 13.33
N LYS A 99 13.17 -4.48 12.81
CA LYS A 99 14.03 -4.02 11.72
C LYS A 99 13.41 -4.37 10.38
N LEU A 100 13.46 -3.43 9.43
CA LEU A 100 12.97 -3.65 8.07
C LEU A 100 14.13 -3.96 7.11
N HIS A 101 13.93 -4.99 6.30
CA HIS A 101 14.81 -5.41 5.23
C HIS A 101 14.02 -5.41 3.92
N PHE A 102 14.60 -4.93 2.83
CA PHE A 102 13.93 -4.83 1.54
C PHE A 102 14.48 -5.84 0.54
N ALA A 103 13.61 -6.63 -0.08
CA ALA A 103 13.91 -7.56 -1.14
C ALA A 103 13.06 -7.22 -2.37
N GLY A 104 13.66 -6.51 -3.33
CA GLY A 104 12.98 -5.95 -4.50
C GLY A 104 13.48 -6.45 -5.83
N ASN A 105 14.13 -7.61 -5.87
CA ASN A 105 14.64 -8.19 -7.10
C ASN A 105 14.33 -9.68 -7.15
N ILE A 106 14.05 -10.19 -8.37
CA ILE A 106 13.87 -11.62 -8.66
C ILE A 106 15.20 -12.42 -8.49
N ASP A 107 16.33 -11.73 -8.46
CA ASP A 107 17.63 -12.36 -8.28
C ASP A 107 17.72 -13.01 -6.89
N GLY A 108 17.85 -14.34 -6.89
CA GLY A 108 17.99 -15.13 -5.68
C GLY A 108 19.19 -14.73 -4.81
N ALA A 109 20.23 -14.12 -5.39
CA ALA A 109 21.39 -13.62 -4.64
C ALA A 109 20.97 -12.49 -3.68
N VAL A 110 20.11 -11.57 -4.13
CA VAL A 110 19.59 -10.46 -3.29
C VAL A 110 18.78 -11.00 -2.12
N VAL A 111 17.89 -11.96 -2.38
CA VAL A 111 17.08 -12.60 -1.32
C VAL A 111 18.01 -13.36 -0.36
N SER A 112 18.96 -14.13 -0.87
CA SER A 112 19.95 -14.87 -0.08
C SER A 112 20.75 -13.94 0.83
N ASP A 113 21.19 -12.80 0.30
CA ASP A 113 21.94 -11.80 1.07
C ASP A 113 21.12 -11.20 2.23
N VAL A 114 19.85 -11.00 2.03
CA VAL A 114 18.94 -10.53 3.09
C VAL A 114 18.74 -11.61 4.15
N VAL A 115 18.39 -12.84 3.76
CA VAL A 115 17.97 -13.88 4.71
C VAL A 115 19.12 -14.54 5.48
N LYS A 116 20.34 -14.57 4.95
CA LYS A 116 21.49 -15.28 5.56
C LYS A 116 21.86 -14.83 6.97
N HIS A 117 21.46 -13.62 7.35
CA HIS A 117 21.77 -13.02 8.66
C HIS A 117 20.57 -12.97 9.59
N LEU A 118 19.42 -13.49 9.18
CA LEU A 118 18.17 -13.41 9.92
C LEU A 118 17.79 -14.75 10.57
N ASP A 119 17.25 -14.71 11.78
CA ASP A 119 16.66 -15.88 12.42
C ASP A 119 15.24 -16.12 11.87
N PRO A 120 14.98 -17.20 11.12
CA PRO A 120 13.65 -17.48 10.57
C PRO A 120 12.57 -17.63 11.65
N ALA A 121 12.96 -17.92 12.89
CA ALA A 121 12.03 -18.05 14.01
C ALA A 121 11.46 -16.70 14.48
N THR A 122 12.11 -15.57 14.14
CA THR A 122 11.71 -14.21 14.53
C THR A 122 11.54 -13.27 13.34
N THR A 123 11.59 -13.82 12.12
CA THR A 123 11.47 -13.05 10.88
C THR A 123 10.08 -13.22 10.28
N LEU A 124 9.44 -12.09 9.93
CA LEU A 124 8.18 -12.03 9.20
C LEU A 124 8.45 -11.63 7.74
N VAL A 125 7.86 -12.34 6.80
CA VAL A 125 7.89 -11.95 5.37
C VAL A 125 6.58 -11.24 5.04
N PHE A 126 6.69 -10.03 4.51
CA PHE A 126 5.59 -9.22 4.03
C PHE A 126 5.68 -9.03 2.52
N VAL A 127 4.70 -9.53 1.79
CA VAL A 127 4.66 -9.43 0.33
C VAL A 127 3.68 -8.34 -0.08
N ALA A 128 4.18 -7.30 -0.73
CA ALA A 128 3.40 -6.16 -1.20
C ALA A 128 3.22 -6.24 -2.72
N SER A 129 2.00 -6.46 -3.17
CA SER A 129 1.65 -6.44 -4.59
C SER A 129 0.21 -5.99 -4.78
N LYS A 130 -0.05 -5.20 -5.84
CA LYS A 130 -1.41 -4.77 -6.18
C LYS A 130 -2.25 -5.91 -6.74
N SER A 131 -1.68 -6.75 -7.59
CA SER A 131 -2.40 -7.79 -8.36
C SER A 131 -1.91 -9.20 -8.11
N PHE A 132 -0.78 -9.37 -7.42
CA PHE A 132 -0.03 -10.64 -7.29
C PHE A 132 0.22 -11.32 -8.64
N GLY A 133 0.32 -10.52 -9.73
CA GLY A 133 0.45 -10.99 -11.10
C GLY A 133 1.83 -10.79 -11.73
N THR A 134 2.76 -10.14 -11.04
CA THR A 134 4.14 -9.97 -11.52
C THR A 134 4.97 -11.21 -11.23
N GLU A 135 5.95 -11.50 -12.07
CA GLU A 135 6.79 -12.71 -11.94
C GLU A 135 7.54 -12.74 -10.59
N GLU A 136 7.91 -11.56 -10.07
CA GLU A 136 8.64 -11.40 -8.81
C GLU A 136 7.77 -11.66 -7.57
N THR A 137 6.45 -11.69 -7.72
CA THR A 137 5.52 -11.93 -6.61
C THR A 137 4.84 -13.29 -6.68
N LYS A 138 5.12 -14.08 -7.71
CA LYS A 138 4.68 -15.47 -7.87
C LYS A 138 5.73 -16.42 -7.34
#